data_94eed3895153c510c6d1767d1fbb14af
#
_entry.id   94eed3895153c510c6d1767d1fbb14af
#
_cell.length_a   1.000
_cell.length_b   1.000
_cell.length_c   1.000
_cell.angle_alpha   90.00
_cell.angle_beta   90.00
_cell.angle_gamma   90.00
#
_symmetry.space_group_name_H-M   'P 1'
#
loop_
_entity.id
_entity.type
_entity.pdbx_description
1 polymer ?
#
loop_
_entity_poly.entity_id
_entity_poly.type
_entity_poly.pdbx_seq_one_letter_code
_entity_poly.pdbx_strand_id
1 'polypeptide(L)'
;MTIAYFLTYQGPHDDADAFREWFDGKPMETLRALPKARAIEQYVPEESSDPYLNDGPGPLLMVQVDFDDIGDVECAISGGAFRSEIADTSKIPVPSISLTHDALEMRWWAVGDDDKPRPRTAPVSYVVRYYPPAEDEQAFIDFYVTHHPQILAKLPRIRNVLCYMRLDWKDSTGIERANTMIGNEVVFDSLQDLNDSLKDDIRHELRDDYKQFPPFSGKVTHFAMTRRRVYP
;
A
#
# COMPACT_ATOMS: atom_id res chain seq x y z
N MET A 1 14.66 8.17 -6.97
CA MET A 1 13.66 7.07 -6.96
C MET A 1 13.16 6.97 -5.52
N THR A 2 11.92 6.67 -5.28
CA THR A 2 11.44 6.43 -3.91
C THR A 2 11.08 4.96 -3.78
N ILE A 3 11.61 4.32 -2.75
CA ILE A 3 11.28 2.94 -2.40
C ILE A 3 10.31 2.97 -1.22
N ALA A 4 9.15 2.37 -1.39
CA ALA A 4 8.16 2.18 -0.36
C ALA A 4 8.28 0.76 0.20
N TYR A 5 8.70 0.64 1.45
CA TYR A 5 8.73 -0.62 2.17
C TYR A 5 7.46 -0.77 2.99
N PHE A 6 6.71 -1.83 2.73
CA PHE A 6 5.43 -2.09 3.38
C PHE A 6 5.52 -3.22 4.40
N LEU A 7 4.88 -3.01 5.54
CA LEU A 7 4.52 -4.03 6.51
C LEU A 7 2.99 -4.11 6.55
N THR A 8 2.43 -5.30 6.40
CA THR A 8 0.97 -5.50 6.40
C THR A 8 0.60 -6.54 7.45
N TYR A 9 -0.15 -6.10 8.45
CA TYR A 9 -0.64 -6.94 9.54
C TYR A 9 -2.10 -7.29 9.31
N GLN A 10 -2.40 -8.59 9.27
CA GLN A 10 -3.76 -9.11 9.13
C GLN A 10 -4.13 -9.96 10.33
N GLY A 11 -5.39 -9.92 10.73
CA GLY A 11 -5.91 -10.67 11.86
C GLY A 11 -7.34 -10.30 12.22
N PRO A 12 -7.85 -10.80 13.35
CA PRO A 12 -9.19 -10.47 13.84
C PRO A 12 -9.35 -8.97 14.15
N HIS A 13 -10.41 -8.35 13.67
CA HIS A 13 -10.66 -6.92 13.88
C HIS A 13 -11.14 -6.58 15.29
N ASP A 14 -11.68 -7.55 16.03
CA ASP A 14 -12.11 -7.37 17.42
C ASP A 14 -10.98 -6.89 18.35
N ASP A 15 -9.75 -7.25 18.02
CA ASP A 15 -8.55 -6.91 18.77
C ASP A 15 -7.73 -5.74 18.16
N ALA A 16 -8.29 -5.06 17.15
CA ALA A 16 -7.54 -4.07 16.37
C ALA A 16 -7.01 -2.89 17.21
N ASP A 17 -7.76 -2.44 18.21
CA ASP A 17 -7.32 -1.33 19.07
C ASP A 17 -6.15 -1.76 19.98
N ALA A 18 -6.23 -2.94 20.61
CA ALA A 18 -5.14 -3.48 21.42
C ALA A 18 -3.87 -3.72 20.57
N PHE A 19 -4.04 -4.18 19.33
CA PHE A 19 -2.93 -4.33 18.40
C PHE A 19 -2.28 -2.98 18.07
N ARG A 20 -3.07 -1.96 17.73
CA ARG A 20 -2.55 -0.62 17.38
C ARG A 20 -1.86 0.06 18.56
N GLU A 21 -2.40 -0.07 19.77
CA GLU A 21 -1.77 0.44 21.00
C GLU A 21 -0.39 -0.20 21.22
N TRP A 22 -0.29 -1.51 21.08
CA TRP A 22 0.99 -2.22 21.13
C TRP A 22 1.96 -1.74 20.04
N PHE A 23 1.47 -1.61 18.81
CA PHE A 23 2.29 -1.22 17.66
C PHE A 23 2.84 0.20 17.78
N ASP A 24 2.05 1.14 18.33
CA ASP A 24 2.45 2.53 18.54
C ASP A 24 3.53 2.67 19.63
N GLY A 25 3.83 1.62 20.39
CA GLY A 25 4.92 1.52 21.35
C GLY A 25 6.26 1.19 20.70
N LYS A 26 6.88 0.09 21.16
CA LYS A 26 8.24 -0.33 20.77
C LYS A 26 8.42 -0.59 19.26
N PRO A 27 7.47 -1.22 18.56
CA PRO A 27 7.56 -1.38 17.10
C PRO A 27 7.69 -0.05 16.36
N MET A 28 6.86 0.95 16.68
CA MET A 28 6.92 2.27 16.04
C MET A 28 8.20 3.03 16.39
N GLU A 29 8.68 2.96 17.63
CA GLU A 29 9.97 3.52 18.01
C GLU A 29 11.10 2.91 17.16
N THR A 30 11.06 1.59 16.95
CA THR A 30 12.04 0.88 16.14
C THR A 30 12.01 1.34 14.68
N LEU A 31 10.82 1.50 14.09
CA LEU A 31 10.68 2.00 12.72
C LEU A 31 11.20 3.44 12.59
N ARG A 32 10.91 4.32 13.56
CA ARG A 32 11.43 5.71 13.57
C ARG A 32 12.94 5.77 13.69
N ALA A 33 13.57 4.76 14.27
CA ALA A 33 15.01 4.67 14.44
C ALA A 33 15.72 3.99 13.24
N LEU A 34 14.98 3.55 12.21
CA LEU A 34 15.59 2.93 11.05
C LEU A 34 16.52 3.90 10.33
N PRO A 35 17.76 3.48 10.02
CA PRO A 35 18.69 4.34 9.31
C PRO A 35 18.12 4.71 7.93
N LYS A 36 18.23 6.01 7.59
CA LYS A 36 17.82 6.57 6.31
C LYS A 36 16.31 6.46 5.95
N ALA A 37 15.45 6.07 6.89
CA ALA A 37 14.02 6.22 6.71
C ALA A 37 13.67 7.70 6.49
N ARG A 38 12.89 8.00 5.45
CA ARG A 38 12.51 9.36 5.03
C ARG A 38 11.16 9.77 5.58
N ALA A 39 10.23 8.82 5.57
CA ALA A 39 8.88 9.03 6.06
C ALA A 39 8.31 7.71 6.55
N ILE A 40 7.37 7.78 7.48
CA ILE A 40 6.57 6.63 7.91
C ILE A 40 5.11 7.04 7.83
N GLU A 41 4.33 6.23 7.14
CA GLU A 41 2.89 6.38 7.01
C GLU A 41 2.21 5.15 7.63
N GLN A 42 1.19 5.38 8.42
CA GLN A 42 0.28 4.34 8.90
C GLN A 42 -1.03 4.39 8.13
N TYR A 43 -1.58 3.22 7.82
CA TYR A 43 -2.86 3.06 7.15
C TYR A 43 -3.75 2.16 8.00
N VAL A 44 -4.92 2.67 8.34
CA VAL A 44 -5.96 1.97 9.11
C VAL A 44 -7.16 1.75 8.19
N PRO A 45 -7.75 0.55 8.14
CA PRO A 45 -8.86 0.27 7.23
C PRO A 45 -10.11 1.07 7.59
N GLU A 46 -10.83 1.44 6.54
CA GLU A 46 -12.13 2.12 6.58
C GLU A 46 -13.16 1.32 5.78
N GLU A 47 -14.42 1.45 6.12
CA GLU A 47 -15.51 0.90 5.32
C GLU A 47 -15.79 1.81 4.13
N SER A 48 -15.61 1.30 2.91
CA SER A 48 -16.02 1.98 1.68
C SER A 48 -17.28 1.39 1.08
N SER A 49 -17.99 2.20 0.30
CA SER A 49 -19.17 1.75 -0.43
C SER A 49 -18.86 1.60 -1.93
N ASP A 50 -17.95 0.68 -2.28
CA ASP A 50 -17.71 0.33 -3.68
C ASP A 50 -18.88 -0.53 -4.20
N PRO A 51 -19.59 -0.09 -5.27
CA PRO A 51 -20.73 -0.84 -5.79
C PRO A 51 -20.35 -2.13 -6.54
N TYR A 52 -19.07 -2.36 -6.81
CA TYR A 52 -18.57 -3.46 -7.62
C TYR A 52 -17.67 -4.44 -6.88
N LEU A 53 -17.05 -4.00 -5.78
CA LEU A 53 -15.98 -4.73 -5.10
C LEU A 53 -16.26 -4.79 -3.60
N ASN A 54 -16.06 -5.98 -3.04
CA ASN A 54 -16.09 -6.21 -1.59
C ASN A 54 -15.06 -7.28 -1.25
N ASP A 55 -13.84 -6.84 -0.90
CA ASP A 55 -12.74 -7.74 -0.56
C ASP A 55 -12.70 -8.09 0.95
N GLY A 56 -13.78 -7.77 1.64
CA GLY A 56 -13.90 -7.98 3.08
C GLY A 56 -13.16 -6.92 3.89
N PRO A 57 -12.92 -7.18 5.18
CA PRO A 57 -12.20 -6.27 6.03
C PRO A 57 -10.74 -6.15 5.57
N GLY A 58 -10.23 -4.93 5.56
CA GLY A 58 -8.83 -4.66 5.23
C GLY A 58 -7.85 -5.23 6.28
N PRO A 59 -6.55 -5.00 6.11
CA PRO A 59 -5.56 -5.36 7.13
C PRO A 59 -5.80 -4.56 8.41
N LEU A 60 -5.44 -5.11 9.57
CA LEU A 60 -5.52 -4.39 10.86
C LEU A 60 -4.71 -3.09 10.83
N LEU A 61 -3.56 -3.15 10.18
CA LEU A 61 -2.63 -2.05 9.99
C LEU A 61 -1.76 -2.33 8.78
N MET A 62 -1.53 -1.31 7.97
CA MET A 62 -0.44 -1.30 7.00
C MET A 62 0.48 -0.13 7.33
N VAL A 63 1.78 -0.36 7.23
CA VAL A 63 2.79 0.68 7.45
C VAL A 63 3.67 0.77 6.22
N GLN A 64 3.89 1.99 5.75
CA GLN A 64 4.84 2.29 4.68
C GLN A 64 6.01 3.06 5.27
N VAL A 65 7.22 2.62 4.97
CA VAL A 65 8.45 3.34 5.28
C VAL A 65 9.13 3.70 3.95
N ASP A 66 9.35 4.99 3.73
CA ASP A 66 9.96 5.49 2.50
C ASP A 66 11.49 5.58 2.62
N PHE A 67 12.17 5.16 1.55
CA PHE A 67 13.63 5.23 1.40
C PHE A 67 13.99 5.79 0.02
N ASP A 68 15.24 6.26 -0.14
CA ASP A 68 15.75 6.75 -1.42
C ASP A 68 16.33 5.61 -2.29
N ASP A 69 16.76 4.51 -1.67
CA ASP A 69 17.45 3.41 -2.33
C ASP A 69 17.08 2.05 -1.72
N ILE A 70 17.09 1.00 -2.55
CA ILE A 70 16.75 -0.36 -2.10
C ILE A 70 17.79 -0.93 -1.12
N GLY A 71 19.07 -0.59 -1.30
CA GLY A 71 20.13 -0.99 -0.37
C GLY A 71 19.95 -0.40 1.03
N ASP A 72 19.30 0.76 1.14
CA ASP A 72 18.95 1.36 2.42
C ASP A 72 17.84 0.56 3.13
N VAL A 73 16.85 0.05 2.38
CA VAL A 73 15.84 -0.89 2.91
C VAL A 73 16.52 -2.16 3.42
N GLU A 74 17.33 -2.81 2.56
CA GLU A 74 18.03 -4.06 2.89
C GLU A 74 18.90 -3.91 4.15
N CYS A 75 19.61 -2.80 4.26
CA CYS A 75 20.41 -2.46 5.43
C CYS A 75 19.53 -2.27 6.69
N ALA A 76 18.46 -1.47 6.58
CA ALA A 76 17.58 -1.14 7.69
C ALA A 76 16.91 -2.37 8.30
N ILE A 77 16.36 -3.27 7.48
CA ILE A 77 15.66 -4.47 7.93
C ILE A 77 16.61 -5.59 8.43
N SER A 78 17.89 -5.53 8.07
CA SER A 78 18.90 -6.50 8.55
C SER A 78 19.29 -6.27 10.01
N GLY A 79 18.93 -5.13 10.60
CA GLY A 79 19.27 -4.74 11.97
C GLY A 79 18.66 -5.64 13.03
N GLY A 80 19.38 -5.83 14.14
CA GLY A 80 18.92 -6.67 15.25
C GLY A 80 17.63 -6.16 15.89
N ALA A 81 17.45 -4.84 16.02
CA ALA A 81 16.24 -4.24 16.55
C ALA A 81 15.01 -4.50 15.65
N PHE A 82 15.17 -4.39 14.33
CA PHE A 82 14.09 -4.72 13.40
C PHE A 82 13.66 -6.19 13.54
N ARG A 83 14.64 -7.09 13.61
CA ARG A 83 14.36 -8.53 13.77
C ARG A 83 13.65 -8.84 15.09
N SER A 84 14.07 -8.22 16.19
CA SER A 84 13.52 -8.50 17.50
C SER A 84 12.18 -7.83 17.78
N GLU A 85 11.90 -6.66 17.18
CA GLU A 85 10.71 -5.87 17.52
C GLU A 85 9.64 -5.85 16.41
N ILE A 86 10.03 -6.16 15.18
CA ILE A 86 9.12 -6.18 14.03
C ILE A 86 8.93 -7.59 13.47
N ALA A 87 10.04 -8.30 13.19
CA ALA A 87 9.96 -9.62 12.53
C ALA A 87 9.56 -10.75 13.51
N ASP A 88 9.80 -10.57 14.80
CA ASP A 88 9.39 -11.55 15.83
C ASP A 88 7.91 -11.36 16.19
N THR A 89 7.03 -12.00 15.43
CA THR A 89 5.58 -11.94 15.65
C THR A 89 5.11 -12.58 16.95
N SER A 90 5.97 -13.34 17.65
CA SER A 90 5.62 -13.92 18.97
C SER A 90 5.41 -12.87 20.06
N LYS A 91 5.88 -11.64 19.84
CA LYS A 91 5.69 -10.50 20.74
C LYS A 91 4.35 -9.78 20.59
N ILE A 92 3.61 -10.09 19.53
CA ILE A 92 2.31 -9.46 19.28
C ILE A 92 1.32 -9.97 20.33
N PRO A 93 0.68 -9.07 21.12
CA PRO A 93 -0.20 -9.48 22.22
C PRO A 93 -1.55 -10.03 21.77
N VAL A 94 -1.82 -10.00 20.46
CA VAL A 94 -3.08 -10.42 19.85
C VAL A 94 -2.85 -11.72 19.08
N PRO A 95 -3.66 -12.77 19.25
CA PRO A 95 -3.49 -14.04 18.57
C PRO A 95 -3.84 -13.96 17.08
N SER A 96 -3.33 -14.91 16.31
CA SER A 96 -3.70 -15.09 14.89
C SER A 96 -3.36 -13.91 13.99
N ILE A 97 -2.36 -13.10 14.34
CA ILE A 97 -1.84 -12.04 13.47
C ILE A 97 -0.85 -12.68 12.48
N SER A 98 -1.04 -12.38 11.20
CA SER A 98 -0.05 -12.62 10.16
C SER A 98 0.61 -11.31 9.74
N LEU A 99 1.90 -11.37 9.45
CA LEU A 99 2.70 -10.27 8.96
C LEU A 99 3.28 -10.62 7.59
N THR A 100 3.04 -9.76 6.62
CA THR A 100 3.72 -9.82 5.32
C THR A 100 4.45 -8.52 5.05
N HIS A 101 5.44 -8.55 4.14
CA HIS A 101 6.16 -7.35 3.74
C HIS A 101 6.48 -7.35 2.23
N ASP A 102 6.68 -6.14 1.70
CA ASP A 102 7.19 -5.89 0.34
C ASP A 102 8.03 -4.62 0.30
N ALA A 103 9.00 -4.59 -0.63
CA ALA A 103 9.67 -3.37 -1.05
C ALA A 103 9.31 -3.11 -2.52
N LEU A 104 8.77 -1.94 -2.81
CA LEU A 104 8.22 -1.58 -4.10
C LEU A 104 8.78 -0.22 -4.55
N GLU A 105 9.05 -0.06 -5.85
CA GLU A 105 9.33 1.26 -6.42
C GLU A 105 8.03 2.08 -6.44
N MET A 106 8.04 3.24 -5.81
CA MET A 106 6.92 4.17 -5.82
C MET A 106 7.08 5.17 -6.94
N ARG A 107 6.09 5.25 -7.82
CA ARG A 107 5.98 6.27 -8.87
C ARG A 107 4.69 7.04 -8.72
N TRP A 108 4.75 8.27 -9.15
CA TRP A 108 3.67 9.23 -9.14
C TRP A 108 3.16 9.49 -10.56
N TRP A 109 1.87 9.71 -10.69
CA TRP A 109 1.21 10.15 -11.91
C TRP A 109 0.58 11.54 -11.75
N ALA A 110 0.58 12.31 -12.83
CA ALA A 110 -0.01 13.64 -12.85
C ALA A 110 -1.52 13.60 -12.64
N VAL A 111 -2.04 14.54 -11.88
CA VAL A 111 -3.47 14.74 -11.65
C VAL A 111 -3.83 16.17 -12.09
N GLY A 112 -4.78 16.31 -13.02
CA GLY A 112 -5.13 17.58 -13.63
C GLY A 112 -3.98 18.14 -14.48
N ASP A 113 -3.77 19.45 -14.39
CA ASP A 113 -2.75 20.17 -15.17
C ASP A 113 -1.37 20.20 -14.47
N ASP A 114 -1.21 19.53 -13.32
CA ASP A 114 0.05 19.51 -12.61
C ASP A 114 1.01 18.47 -13.20
N ASP A 115 2.20 18.92 -13.58
CA ASP A 115 3.30 18.10 -14.06
C ASP A 115 4.26 17.64 -12.95
N LYS A 116 4.00 18.01 -11.69
CA LYS A 116 4.86 17.74 -10.52
C LYS A 116 4.14 16.92 -9.45
N PRO A 117 4.89 16.07 -8.72
CA PRO A 117 4.36 15.38 -7.57
C PRO A 117 3.78 16.36 -6.54
N ARG A 118 2.53 16.12 -6.14
CA ARG A 118 1.94 16.82 -5.00
C ARG A 118 2.26 16.06 -3.72
N PRO A 119 2.56 16.74 -2.60
CA PRO A 119 2.63 16.08 -1.30
C PRO A 119 1.33 15.33 -0.99
N ARG A 120 1.44 14.13 -0.46
CA ARG A 120 0.28 13.37 0.02
C ARG A 120 -0.18 13.91 1.38
N THR A 121 -0.97 14.98 1.37
CA THR A 121 -1.49 15.60 2.60
C THR A 121 -2.89 15.15 2.96
N ALA A 122 -3.68 14.74 1.97
CA ALA A 122 -5.04 14.25 2.19
C ALA A 122 -5.04 12.87 2.87
N PRO A 123 -5.98 12.62 3.80
CA PRO A 123 -5.86 11.49 4.74
C PRO A 123 -6.46 10.18 4.24
N VAL A 124 -7.22 10.16 3.16
CA VAL A 124 -7.92 8.94 2.72
C VAL A 124 -7.27 8.38 1.46
N SER A 125 -6.91 7.11 1.52
CA SER A 125 -6.32 6.36 0.43
C SER A 125 -7.19 5.16 0.05
N TYR A 126 -7.36 4.92 -1.25
CA TYR A 126 -7.86 3.64 -1.76
C TYR A 126 -6.67 2.87 -2.30
N VAL A 127 -6.32 1.78 -1.62
CA VAL A 127 -5.11 1.01 -1.86
C VAL A 127 -5.48 -0.27 -2.61
N VAL A 128 -4.89 -0.45 -3.80
CA VAL A 128 -5.12 -1.63 -4.64
C VAL A 128 -3.81 -2.39 -4.80
N ARG A 129 -3.86 -3.72 -4.71
CA ARG A 129 -2.72 -4.60 -4.91
C ARG A 129 -3.09 -5.77 -5.80
N TYR A 130 -2.26 -6.05 -6.79
CA TYR A 130 -2.34 -7.20 -7.69
C TYR A 130 -1.24 -8.19 -7.34
N TYR A 131 -1.62 -9.44 -7.16
CA TYR A 131 -0.72 -10.54 -6.79
C TYR A 131 -0.62 -11.57 -7.90
N PRO A 132 0.48 -12.30 -8.05
CA PRO A 132 0.61 -13.35 -9.05
C PRO A 132 -0.43 -14.47 -8.83
N PRO A 133 -0.69 -15.32 -9.87
CA PRO A 133 0.03 -15.37 -11.13
C PRO A 133 -0.61 -14.51 -12.24
N ALA A 134 0.23 -13.98 -13.12
CA ALA A 134 -0.15 -13.57 -14.46
C ALA A 134 0.59 -14.45 -15.48
N GLU A 135 0.08 -14.61 -16.71
CA GLU A 135 0.78 -15.38 -17.75
C GLU A 135 2.12 -14.75 -18.11
N ASP A 136 2.17 -13.41 -18.14
CA ASP A 136 3.37 -12.60 -18.30
C ASP A 136 3.25 -11.40 -17.35
N GLU A 137 3.95 -11.47 -16.21
CA GLU A 137 3.90 -10.41 -15.18
C GLU A 137 4.46 -9.09 -15.70
N GLN A 138 5.50 -9.12 -16.55
CA GLN A 138 6.09 -7.89 -17.08
C GLN A 138 5.14 -7.22 -18.07
N ALA A 139 4.54 -7.99 -18.98
CA ALA A 139 3.54 -7.45 -19.92
C ALA A 139 2.33 -6.87 -19.16
N PHE A 140 1.91 -7.51 -18.05
CA PHE A 140 0.84 -7.00 -17.20
C PHE A 140 1.22 -5.64 -16.57
N ILE A 141 2.41 -5.53 -16.01
CA ILE A 141 2.91 -4.30 -15.38
C ILE A 141 3.03 -3.18 -16.44
N ASP A 142 3.62 -3.48 -17.59
CA ASP A 142 3.84 -2.50 -18.68
C ASP A 142 2.50 -1.97 -19.21
N PHE A 143 1.53 -2.85 -19.43
CA PHE A 143 0.18 -2.45 -19.84
C PHE A 143 -0.46 -1.55 -18.77
N TYR A 144 -0.42 -2.00 -17.52
CA TYR A 144 -1.02 -1.29 -16.39
C TYR A 144 -0.50 0.15 -16.28
N VAL A 145 0.82 0.33 -16.21
CA VAL A 145 1.44 1.66 -16.03
C VAL A 145 1.24 2.59 -17.23
N THR A 146 1.01 2.02 -18.41
CA THR A 146 0.79 2.78 -19.64
C THR A 146 -0.65 3.29 -19.75
N HIS A 147 -1.64 2.61 -19.15
CA HIS A 147 -3.07 2.92 -19.37
C HIS A 147 -3.81 3.29 -18.09
N HIS A 148 -3.76 2.44 -17.08
CA HIS A 148 -4.66 2.53 -15.93
C HIS A 148 -4.50 3.80 -15.08
N PRO A 149 -3.28 4.28 -14.74
CA PRO A 149 -3.10 5.46 -13.91
C PRO A 149 -3.62 6.75 -14.53
N GLN A 150 -3.61 6.87 -15.85
CA GLN A 150 -4.15 8.02 -16.57
C GLN A 150 -5.68 8.09 -16.44
N ILE A 151 -6.36 6.93 -16.36
CA ILE A 151 -7.80 6.86 -16.14
C ILE A 151 -8.10 7.14 -14.67
N LEU A 152 -7.32 6.57 -13.73
CA LEU A 152 -7.43 6.87 -12.31
C LEU A 152 -7.32 8.38 -12.03
N ALA A 153 -6.44 9.09 -12.76
CA ALA A 153 -6.24 10.52 -12.60
C ALA A 153 -7.47 11.36 -12.99
N LYS A 154 -8.46 10.77 -13.67
CA LYS A 154 -9.73 11.43 -14.04
C LYS A 154 -10.80 11.28 -12.96
N LEU A 155 -10.58 10.48 -11.92
CA LEU A 155 -11.54 10.33 -10.82
C LEU A 155 -11.86 11.70 -10.20
N PRO A 156 -13.13 12.02 -9.95
CA PRO A 156 -13.49 13.32 -9.37
C PRO A 156 -12.88 13.48 -7.97
N ARG A 157 -12.42 14.68 -7.65
CA ARG A 157 -11.82 15.09 -6.37
C ARG A 157 -10.56 14.33 -5.97
N ILE A 158 -9.94 13.57 -6.88
CA ILE A 158 -8.68 12.88 -6.62
C ILE A 158 -7.55 13.88 -6.33
N ARG A 159 -6.67 13.55 -5.39
CA ARG A 159 -5.51 14.34 -5.00
C ARG A 159 -4.20 13.81 -5.54
N ASN A 160 -4.01 12.50 -5.44
CA ASN A 160 -2.79 11.84 -5.90
C ASN A 160 -3.14 10.50 -6.56
N VAL A 161 -2.32 10.12 -7.54
CA VAL A 161 -2.22 8.77 -8.08
C VAL A 161 -0.79 8.29 -7.95
N LEU A 162 -0.61 7.19 -7.24
CA LEU A 162 0.68 6.53 -7.07
C LEU A 162 0.58 5.09 -7.56
N CYS A 163 1.66 4.59 -8.15
CA CYS A 163 1.82 3.17 -8.43
C CYS A 163 3.04 2.63 -7.71
N TYR A 164 2.96 1.38 -7.34
CA TYR A 164 3.97 0.64 -6.62
C TYR A 164 4.33 -0.59 -7.44
N MET A 165 5.53 -0.60 -8.01
CA MET A 165 5.99 -1.67 -8.88
C MET A 165 6.98 -2.56 -8.16
N ARG A 166 6.87 -3.87 -8.41
CA ARG A 166 7.82 -4.85 -7.92
C ARG A 166 9.24 -4.50 -8.35
N LEU A 167 10.17 -4.73 -7.44
CA LEU A 167 11.60 -4.71 -7.71
C LEU A 167 12.29 -5.88 -6.98
N ASP A 168 13.48 -6.23 -7.44
CA ASP A 168 14.29 -7.24 -6.77
C ASP A 168 14.99 -6.65 -5.57
N TRP A 169 14.97 -7.38 -4.46
CA TRP A 169 15.63 -6.99 -3.22
C TRP A 169 15.98 -8.20 -2.36
N LYS A 170 16.91 -8.01 -1.42
CA LYS A 170 17.37 -9.06 -0.50
C LYS A 170 16.63 -8.96 0.82
N ASP A 171 15.95 -10.03 1.16
CA ASP A 171 15.31 -10.17 2.46
C ASP A 171 16.17 -11.03 3.40
N SER A 172 16.38 -10.53 4.60
CA SER A 172 17.11 -11.23 5.67
C SER A 172 16.27 -11.40 6.94
N THR A 173 14.96 -11.10 6.88
CA THR A 173 14.10 -11.03 8.07
C THR A 173 13.40 -12.34 8.40
N GLY A 174 13.06 -13.13 7.37
CA GLY A 174 12.21 -14.29 7.48
C GLY A 174 10.70 -13.97 7.54
N ILE A 175 10.30 -12.70 7.39
CA ILE A 175 8.90 -12.32 7.22
C ILE A 175 8.43 -12.84 5.85
N GLU A 176 7.19 -13.31 5.77
CA GLU A 176 6.61 -13.73 4.50
C GLU A 176 6.49 -12.55 3.53
N ARG A 177 6.94 -12.73 2.29
CA ARG A 177 6.77 -11.73 1.24
C ARG A 177 5.33 -11.73 0.75
N ALA A 178 4.71 -10.54 0.67
CA ALA A 178 3.39 -10.41 0.08
C ALA A 178 3.40 -10.71 -1.43
N ASN A 179 4.55 -10.54 -2.10
CA ASN A 179 4.74 -10.78 -3.54
C ASN A 179 3.82 -9.94 -4.44
N THR A 180 3.58 -8.70 -4.07
CA THR A 180 2.83 -7.76 -4.91
C THR A 180 3.51 -7.60 -6.28
N MET A 181 2.78 -7.81 -7.38
CA MET A 181 3.28 -7.52 -8.74
C MET A 181 3.28 -6.03 -8.99
N ILE A 182 2.12 -5.42 -8.81
CA ILE A 182 1.89 -3.99 -8.94
C ILE A 182 0.75 -3.58 -8.01
N GLY A 183 0.75 -2.34 -7.58
CA GLY A 183 -0.36 -1.74 -6.86
C GLY A 183 -0.53 -0.29 -7.25
N ASN A 184 -1.66 0.28 -6.84
CA ASN A 184 -1.87 1.71 -6.88
C ASN A 184 -2.41 2.23 -5.55
N GLU A 185 -2.32 3.51 -5.38
CA GLU A 185 -2.96 4.28 -4.33
C GLU A 185 -3.55 5.54 -4.95
N VAL A 186 -4.85 5.74 -4.77
CA VAL A 186 -5.52 6.99 -5.10
C VAL A 186 -5.96 7.68 -3.82
N VAL A 187 -5.72 8.99 -3.72
CA VAL A 187 -5.83 9.74 -2.47
C VAL A 187 -6.91 10.79 -2.56
N PHE A 188 -7.70 10.94 -1.48
CA PHE A 188 -8.84 11.85 -1.36
C PHE A 188 -8.82 12.63 -0.05
N ASP A 189 -9.54 13.76 -0.01
CA ASP A 189 -9.66 14.58 1.20
C ASP A 189 -10.55 13.91 2.26
N SER A 190 -11.51 13.09 1.85
CA SER A 190 -12.45 12.44 2.76
C SER A 190 -12.93 11.08 2.23
N LEU A 191 -13.44 10.25 3.14
CA LEU A 191 -14.09 8.98 2.79
C LEU A 191 -15.34 9.21 1.91
N GLN A 192 -16.04 10.34 2.09
CA GLN A 192 -17.17 10.70 1.26
C GLN A 192 -16.74 10.99 -0.18
N ASP A 193 -15.61 11.71 -0.39
CA ASP A 193 -15.07 11.98 -1.72
C ASP A 193 -14.63 10.69 -2.42
N LEU A 194 -14.03 9.77 -1.70
CA LEU A 194 -13.72 8.43 -2.21
C LEU A 194 -15.00 7.69 -2.62
N ASN A 195 -15.99 7.60 -1.73
CA ASN A 195 -17.23 6.87 -1.98
C ASN A 195 -18.03 7.46 -3.17
N ASP A 196 -18.02 8.79 -3.34
CA ASP A 196 -18.64 9.45 -4.49
C ASP A 196 -17.88 9.11 -5.78
N SER A 197 -16.54 9.13 -5.74
CA SER A 197 -15.70 8.76 -6.89
C SER A 197 -15.85 7.29 -7.30
N LEU A 198 -16.07 6.38 -6.34
CA LEU A 198 -16.32 4.97 -6.62
C LEU A 198 -17.68 4.72 -7.33
N LYS A 199 -18.57 5.69 -7.33
CA LYS A 199 -19.90 5.64 -8.00
C LYS A 199 -19.95 6.45 -9.29
N ASP A 200 -18.88 7.17 -9.62
CA ASP A 200 -18.81 8.02 -10.81
C ASP A 200 -18.73 7.20 -12.10
N ASP A 201 -19.18 7.79 -13.22
CA ASP A 201 -19.21 7.14 -14.53
C ASP A 201 -17.82 6.75 -15.05
N ILE A 202 -16.75 7.42 -14.58
CA ILE A 202 -15.35 7.04 -14.91
C ILE A 202 -15.02 5.60 -14.52
N ARG A 203 -15.76 5.01 -13.59
CA ARG A 203 -15.63 3.59 -13.23
C ARG A 203 -15.95 2.65 -14.38
N HIS A 204 -16.78 3.06 -15.33
CA HIS A 204 -17.02 2.27 -16.54
C HIS A 204 -15.77 2.22 -17.41
N GLU A 205 -15.07 3.36 -17.59
CA GLU A 205 -13.81 3.41 -18.34
C GLU A 205 -12.73 2.53 -17.65
N LEU A 206 -12.59 2.62 -16.31
CA LEU A 206 -11.67 1.77 -15.53
C LEU A 206 -11.98 0.27 -15.68
N ARG A 207 -13.25 -0.11 -15.71
CA ARG A 207 -13.65 -1.51 -15.91
C ARG A 207 -13.42 -2.00 -17.33
N ASP A 208 -13.58 -1.13 -18.32
CA ASP A 208 -13.30 -1.48 -19.72
C ASP A 208 -11.79 -1.60 -19.96
N ASP A 209 -10.98 -0.77 -19.34
CA ASP A 209 -9.52 -0.91 -19.31
C ASP A 209 -9.10 -2.22 -18.63
N TYR A 210 -9.68 -2.55 -17.47
CA TYR A 210 -9.39 -3.81 -16.76
C TYR A 210 -9.65 -5.07 -17.63
N LYS A 211 -10.66 -5.06 -18.49
CA LYS A 211 -10.94 -6.18 -19.42
C LYS A 211 -9.86 -6.36 -20.48
N GLN A 212 -9.02 -5.35 -20.70
CA GLN A 212 -7.92 -5.37 -21.67
C GLN A 212 -6.58 -5.77 -21.05
N PHE A 213 -6.55 -5.97 -19.73
CA PHE A 213 -5.32 -6.40 -19.05
C PHE A 213 -4.84 -7.74 -19.61
N PRO A 214 -3.52 -7.94 -19.75
CA PRO A 214 -2.97 -9.24 -20.07
C PRO A 214 -3.50 -10.35 -19.16
N PRO A 215 -3.57 -11.60 -19.61
CA PRO A 215 -4.17 -12.70 -18.85
C PRO A 215 -3.61 -12.81 -17.44
N PHE A 216 -4.51 -12.80 -16.48
CA PHE A 216 -4.21 -12.71 -15.06
C PHE A 216 -5.23 -13.54 -14.27
N SER A 217 -4.78 -14.36 -13.34
CA SER A 217 -5.62 -15.19 -12.48
C SER A 217 -5.28 -15.06 -10.99
N GLY A 218 -4.39 -14.13 -10.68
CA GLY A 218 -4.00 -13.85 -9.30
C GLY A 218 -5.07 -13.09 -8.51
N LYS A 219 -4.80 -12.88 -7.24
CA LYS A 219 -5.67 -12.10 -6.34
C LYS A 219 -5.52 -10.61 -6.61
N VAL A 220 -6.62 -9.86 -6.45
CA VAL A 220 -6.62 -8.39 -6.33
C VAL A 220 -7.23 -8.03 -5.00
N THR A 221 -6.74 -6.98 -4.36
CA THR A 221 -7.34 -6.43 -3.14
C THR A 221 -7.53 -4.93 -3.26
N HIS A 222 -8.65 -4.44 -2.70
CA HIS A 222 -9.06 -3.03 -2.73
C HIS A 222 -9.50 -2.62 -1.32
N PHE A 223 -8.74 -1.72 -0.69
CA PHE A 223 -9.05 -1.28 0.66
C PHE A 223 -9.06 0.24 0.76
N ALA A 224 -10.18 0.77 1.28
CA ALA A 224 -10.19 2.15 1.76
C ALA A 224 -9.43 2.21 3.09
N MET A 225 -8.56 3.19 3.22
CA MET A 225 -7.69 3.33 4.37
C MET A 225 -7.61 4.80 4.79
N THR A 226 -7.69 5.07 6.08
CA THR A 226 -7.23 6.35 6.62
C THR A 226 -5.72 6.30 6.78
N ARG A 227 -5.04 7.28 6.19
CA ARG A 227 -3.58 7.38 6.19
C ARG A 227 -3.14 8.54 7.08
N ARG A 228 -2.16 8.31 7.91
CA ARG A 228 -1.52 9.37 8.69
C ARG A 228 0.01 9.27 8.60
N ARG A 229 0.68 10.40 8.40
CA ARG A 229 2.13 10.49 8.53
C ARG A 229 2.51 10.55 10.00
N VAL A 230 3.43 9.67 10.42
CA VAL A 230 3.88 9.54 11.81
C VAL A 230 5.38 9.82 11.99
N TYR A 231 6.11 10.03 10.85
CA TYR A 231 7.52 10.39 10.83
C TYR A 231 7.93 10.95 9.47
N PRO A 232 8.86 11.94 9.38
CA PRO A 232 8.69 13.26 9.91
C PRO A 232 7.54 13.95 9.31
#